data_6c821db1c40de07f21b28a42a366407b
#
_entry.id   6c821db1c40de07f21b28a42a366407b
#
_cell.length_a   1.000
_cell.length_b   1.000
_cell.length_c   1.000
_cell.angle_alpha   90.00
_cell.angle_beta   90.00
_cell.angle_gamma   90.00
#
_symmetry.space_group_name_H-M   'P 1'
#
loop_
_entity.id
_entity.type
_entity.pdbx_description
1 polymer ?
#
loop_
_entity_poly.entity_id
_entity_poly.type
_entity_poly.pdbx_seq_one_letter_code
_entity_poly.pdbx_strand_id
1 'polypeptide(L)'
;YKAFLSITACRKSCGDCRFNRLPRQGDFTLGDFWGIGETYPELDDKKGTSLVLLNTPRAEKIYAQLQGRLLFDRVVDVELARKANGNVFASSHENEDRTRFFRLLQTHSFAETMRRLNEKYFDVGIVGWWYGENYGSALTYYALHEAVTDLGYDVLMLDWPLKSRPAGPQRDTFVRRFAARHYSISARYTFAEYPSLNDHVGQFLVGSDQLWNYYDYRLLGTNYYMLDFADSAHKKISYATSFGHPVYRATEALKKVQRGLLQSFDAVSVREEDGVRICREDLGVEAVQVCDPVFLCPAEKFLSLAAEAHIEYGGAYLLAYILTPNAEKGELLRRAAELLGLELIVILDGQTDAEENKRQLGLPEESVRTGVGIEEWLAYFSRASYVVTDSFHGTCFSIIFRKQFACLLNRARGISRFETLLGKLHLEGNAVERLEELFEKDVLHRPVDYSAVEPVLRAEAERSAAWLKNALAAKKKRPRESFPKKVYKLAKKFVPAPVKRVLKKILR
;
A
#
# COMPACT_ATOMS: atom_id res chain seq x y z
N TYR A 1 26.06 -0.48 -17.08
CA TYR A 1 25.66 -1.31 -18.22
C TYR A 1 24.40 -2.13 -17.89
N LYS A 2 24.36 -2.91 -16.77
CA LYS A 2 23.18 -3.70 -16.37
C LYS A 2 21.90 -2.86 -16.25
N ALA A 3 21.94 -1.69 -15.60
CA ALA A 3 20.76 -0.82 -15.45
C ALA A 3 20.23 -0.29 -16.80
N PHE A 4 21.10 -0.15 -17.80
CA PHE A 4 20.72 0.20 -19.17
C PHE A 4 20.08 -1.00 -19.88
N LEU A 5 20.73 -2.16 -19.84
CA LEU A 5 20.22 -3.38 -20.50
C LEU A 5 18.89 -3.86 -19.91
N SER A 6 18.70 -3.71 -18.61
CA SER A 6 17.43 -4.03 -17.94
C SER A 6 16.34 -2.96 -18.13
N ILE A 7 16.65 -1.87 -18.87
CA ILE A 7 15.71 -0.75 -19.13
C ILE A 7 15.34 0.02 -17.85
N THR A 8 15.85 -0.36 -16.70
CA THR A 8 15.58 0.25 -15.39
C THR A 8 15.93 1.74 -15.35
N ALA A 9 17.00 2.15 -16.04
CA ALA A 9 17.46 3.55 -16.09
C ALA A 9 16.84 4.40 -17.23
N CYS A 10 15.94 3.85 -18.02
CA CYS A 10 15.32 4.57 -19.13
C CYS A 10 14.34 5.66 -18.66
N ARG A 11 14.16 6.71 -19.46
CA ARG A 11 13.15 7.73 -19.20
C ARG A 11 11.74 7.15 -19.35
N LYS A 12 10.76 7.67 -18.62
CA LYS A 12 9.35 7.26 -18.73
C LYS A 12 8.85 7.37 -20.20
N SER A 13 9.26 8.43 -20.90
CA SER A 13 8.94 8.62 -22.31
C SER A 13 9.52 7.56 -23.26
N CYS A 14 10.44 6.69 -22.81
CA CYS A 14 10.94 5.58 -23.61
C CYS A 14 9.90 4.46 -23.73
N GLY A 15 9.01 4.32 -22.75
CA GLY A 15 7.93 3.32 -22.76
C GLY A 15 6.85 3.62 -23.77
N ASP A 16 6.61 4.89 -24.10
CA ASP A 16 5.69 5.35 -25.17
C ASP A 16 6.39 6.32 -26.12
N CYS A 17 7.50 5.88 -26.72
CA CYS A 17 8.30 6.68 -27.60
C CYS A 17 7.67 6.80 -29.00
N ARG A 18 7.04 7.93 -29.29
CA ARG A 18 6.44 8.19 -30.61
C ARG A 18 7.43 8.12 -31.79
N PHE A 19 8.72 8.24 -31.51
CA PHE A 19 9.79 8.16 -32.51
C PHE A 19 10.27 6.69 -32.74
N ASN A 20 9.82 5.76 -31.91
CA ASN A 20 10.21 4.34 -32.02
C ASN A 20 9.14 3.51 -32.76
N ARG A 21 8.75 3.97 -33.96
CA ARG A 21 7.78 3.32 -34.85
C ARG A 21 8.32 3.38 -36.28
N LEU A 22 7.92 2.40 -37.09
CA LEU A 22 8.21 2.43 -38.52
C LEU A 22 7.06 3.12 -39.28
N PRO A 23 7.38 3.90 -40.33
CA PRO A 23 8.72 4.34 -40.76
C PRO A 23 9.32 5.34 -39.79
N ARG A 24 10.63 5.28 -39.61
CA ARG A 24 11.37 6.25 -38.77
C ARG A 24 11.44 7.61 -39.43
N GLN A 25 11.61 8.69 -38.63
CA GLN A 25 11.65 10.06 -39.14
C GLN A 25 12.96 10.46 -39.83
N GLY A 26 14.07 9.78 -39.48
CA GLY A 26 15.37 10.00 -40.12
C GLY A 26 15.55 9.21 -41.40
N ASP A 27 16.39 9.67 -42.31
CA ASP A 27 16.74 8.96 -43.55
C ASP A 27 17.33 7.55 -43.22
N PHE A 28 18.20 7.48 -42.20
CA PHE A 28 18.82 6.25 -41.72
C PHE A 28 18.45 5.94 -40.29
N THR A 29 18.30 4.66 -39.95
CA THR A 29 18.32 4.17 -38.57
C THR A 29 19.50 3.21 -38.43
N LEU A 30 20.37 3.48 -37.49
CA LEU A 30 21.52 2.64 -37.16
C LEU A 30 21.29 1.98 -35.80
N GLY A 31 21.64 0.73 -35.68
CA GLY A 31 21.59 -0.03 -34.44
C GLY A 31 22.56 -1.20 -34.48
N ASP A 32 22.81 -1.78 -33.30
CA ASP A 32 23.55 -3.04 -33.22
C ASP A 32 22.63 -4.18 -33.69
N PHE A 33 23.15 -5.13 -34.48
CA PHE A 33 22.40 -6.30 -34.89
C PHE A 33 22.59 -7.42 -33.84
N TRP A 34 21.81 -7.34 -32.76
CA TRP A 34 21.79 -8.38 -31.74
C TRP A 34 21.30 -9.71 -32.32
N GLY A 35 21.93 -10.82 -31.93
CA GLY A 35 21.55 -12.17 -32.38
C GLY A 35 22.00 -12.49 -33.80
N ILE A 36 22.90 -11.70 -34.42
CA ILE A 36 23.39 -11.96 -35.80
C ILE A 36 24.04 -13.32 -35.88
N GLY A 37 24.80 -13.75 -34.87
CA GLY A 37 25.44 -15.04 -34.81
C GLY A 37 24.51 -16.25 -34.80
N GLU A 38 23.25 -16.06 -34.39
CA GLU A 38 22.18 -17.09 -34.47
C GLU A 38 21.52 -17.12 -35.85
N THR A 39 21.41 -15.96 -36.49
CA THR A 39 20.67 -15.80 -37.74
C THR A 39 21.57 -15.90 -38.97
N TYR A 40 22.76 -15.30 -38.89
CA TYR A 40 23.78 -15.26 -39.95
C TYR A 40 25.19 -15.47 -39.33
N PRO A 41 25.52 -16.69 -38.92
CA PRO A 41 26.78 -16.98 -38.21
C PRO A 41 28.05 -16.52 -38.95
N GLU A 42 28.01 -16.54 -40.29
CA GLU A 42 29.10 -16.11 -41.15
C GLU A 42 29.35 -14.59 -41.11
N LEU A 43 28.44 -13.80 -40.59
CA LEU A 43 28.58 -12.34 -40.46
C LEU A 43 28.94 -11.90 -39.03
N ASP A 44 29.09 -12.82 -38.11
CA ASP A 44 29.44 -12.54 -36.72
C ASP A 44 30.97 -12.66 -36.50
N ASP A 45 31.64 -11.53 -36.64
CA ASP A 45 33.09 -11.44 -36.38
C ASP A 45 33.44 -11.21 -34.91
N LYS A 46 32.46 -11.27 -33.99
CA LYS A 46 32.57 -10.99 -32.54
C LYS A 46 32.98 -9.56 -32.19
N LYS A 47 33.03 -8.63 -33.14
CA LYS A 47 33.28 -7.21 -32.89
C LYS A 47 32.01 -6.35 -32.93
N GLY A 48 30.93 -6.92 -33.41
CA GLY A 48 29.63 -6.28 -33.57
C GLY A 48 29.33 -5.92 -35.00
N THR A 49 28.12 -6.20 -35.42
CA THR A 49 27.59 -5.88 -36.76
C THR A 49 26.48 -4.85 -36.64
N SER A 50 26.50 -3.84 -37.52
CA SER A 50 25.48 -2.79 -37.51
C SER A 50 24.28 -3.23 -38.34
N LEU A 51 23.07 -3.01 -37.78
CA LEU A 51 21.82 -3.02 -38.51
C LEU A 51 21.54 -1.62 -39.06
N VAL A 52 21.30 -1.50 -40.37
CA VAL A 52 20.98 -0.24 -41.04
C VAL A 52 19.61 -0.36 -41.69
N LEU A 53 18.68 0.53 -41.28
CA LEU A 53 17.39 0.69 -41.96
C LEU A 53 17.46 1.93 -42.86
N LEU A 54 17.13 1.79 -44.12
CA LEU A 54 16.93 2.86 -45.09
C LEU A 54 15.47 3.27 -45.06
N ASN A 55 15.15 4.43 -44.49
CA ASN A 55 13.76 4.83 -44.24
C ASN A 55 13.18 5.67 -45.36
N THR A 56 14.01 6.16 -46.27
CA THR A 56 13.58 7.06 -47.33
C THR A 56 14.30 6.76 -48.69
N PRO A 57 13.71 7.11 -49.84
CA PRO A 57 14.39 7.02 -51.11
C PRO A 57 15.70 7.81 -51.21
N ARG A 58 15.82 8.86 -50.40
CA ARG A 58 17.07 9.63 -50.27
C ARG A 58 18.18 8.80 -49.59
N ALA A 59 17.82 8.05 -48.54
CA ALA A 59 18.75 7.16 -47.87
C ALA A 59 19.27 6.09 -48.83
N GLU A 60 18.41 5.49 -49.68
CA GLU A 60 18.82 4.48 -50.65
C GLU A 60 19.85 5.05 -51.65
N LYS A 61 19.64 6.27 -52.16
CA LYS A 61 20.56 6.96 -53.07
C LYS A 61 21.91 7.26 -52.40
N ILE A 62 21.90 7.67 -51.13
CA ILE A 62 23.14 7.91 -50.37
C ILE A 62 23.86 6.59 -50.06
N TYR A 63 23.10 5.57 -49.66
CA TYR A 63 23.63 4.27 -49.33
C TYR A 63 24.33 3.61 -50.54
N ALA A 64 23.76 3.73 -51.74
CA ALA A 64 24.35 3.25 -52.98
C ALA A 64 25.74 3.86 -53.28
N GLN A 65 26.01 5.09 -52.81
CA GLN A 65 27.33 5.72 -52.94
C GLN A 65 28.37 5.22 -51.94
N LEU A 66 27.93 4.46 -50.90
CA LEU A 66 28.81 3.87 -49.89
C LEU A 66 29.24 2.45 -50.25
N GLN A 67 28.66 1.87 -51.29
CA GLN A 67 29.08 0.51 -51.77
C GLN A 67 30.56 0.51 -52.11
N GLY A 68 31.27 -0.51 -51.70
CA GLY A 68 32.74 -0.63 -51.83
C GLY A 68 33.54 0.11 -50.74
N ARG A 69 32.89 0.86 -49.84
CA ARG A 69 33.52 1.47 -48.66
C ARG A 69 33.17 0.76 -47.35
N LEU A 70 32.25 -0.21 -47.42
CA LEU A 70 31.82 -1.04 -46.29
C LEU A 70 32.65 -2.34 -46.27
N LEU A 71 32.89 -2.89 -45.07
CA LEU A 71 33.57 -4.17 -44.91
C LEU A 71 32.77 -5.31 -45.53
N PHE A 72 31.46 -5.26 -45.35
CA PHE A 72 30.48 -6.10 -46.03
C PHE A 72 29.13 -5.39 -46.05
N ASP A 73 28.26 -5.84 -46.90
CA ASP A 73 26.91 -5.33 -47.10
C ASP A 73 26.02 -6.49 -47.50
N ARG A 74 24.92 -6.69 -46.77
CA ARG A 74 23.96 -7.76 -47.01
C ARG A 74 22.53 -7.30 -46.64
N VAL A 75 21.66 -7.42 -47.59
CA VAL A 75 20.21 -7.25 -47.29
C VAL A 75 19.71 -8.41 -46.45
N VAL A 76 19.05 -8.12 -45.38
CA VAL A 76 18.49 -9.08 -44.43
C VAL A 76 16.99 -8.94 -44.29
N ASP A 77 16.32 -10.03 -43.89
CA ASP A 77 14.90 -9.99 -43.63
C ASP A 77 14.64 -9.15 -42.35
N VAL A 78 13.75 -8.15 -42.50
CA VAL A 78 13.38 -7.23 -41.42
C VAL A 78 12.76 -7.95 -40.23
N GLU A 79 12.03 -9.04 -40.45
CA GLU A 79 11.41 -9.80 -39.36
C GLU A 79 12.43 -10.59 -38.53
N LEU A 80 13.51 -11.08 -39.18
CA LEU A 80 14.62 -11.68 -38.47
C LEU A 80 15.38 -10.65 -37.64
N ALA A 81 15.60 -9.45 -38.19
CA ALA A 81 16.19 -8.35 -37.46
C ALA A 81 15.30 -7.90 -36.28
N ARG A 82 13.98 -7.86 -36.43
CA ARG A 82 13.02 -7.50 -35.39
C ARG A 82 13.06 -8.43 -34.20
N LYS A 83 13.19 -9.74 -34.43
CA LYS A 83 13.17 -10.77 -33.38
C LYS A 83 14.20 -10.53 -32.26
N ALA A 84 15.39 -10.10 -32.62
CA ALA A 84 16.48 -9.85 -31.66
C ALA A 84 16.69 -8.35 -31.33
N ASN A 85 16.07 -7.45 -32.10
CA ASN A 85 16.24 -6.00 -31.98
C ASN A 85 14.91 -5.28 -31.75
N GLY A 86 14.07 -5.80 -30.88
CA GLY A 86 12.72 -5.27 -30.62
C GLY A 86 12.69 -3.75 -30.38
N ASN A 87 13.69 -3.22 -29.67
CA ASN A 87 13.80 -1.79 -29.38
C ASN A 87 14.06 -0.89 -30.60
N VAL A 88 14.45 -1.43 -31.73
CA VAL A 88 14.55 -0.69 -33.01
C VAL A 88 13.16 -0.48 -33.61
N PHE A 89 12.21 -1.36 -33.35
CA PHE A 89 10.92 -1.45 -34.00
C PHE A 89 9.74 -1.05 -33.12
N ALA A 90 9.90 -1.11 -31.79
CA ALA A 90 8.87 -0.78 -30.81
C ALA A 90 9.45 -0.12 -29.56
N SER A 91 8.62 0.59 -28.82
CA SER A 91 8.99 1.16 -27.52
C SER A 91 9.34 0.06 -26.53
N SER A 92 10.30 0.34 -25.64
CA SER A 92 10.67 -0.55 -24.56
C SER A 92 9.54 -0.58 -23.52
N HIS A 93 9.20 -1.75 -22.99
CA HIS A 93 8.29 -1.84 -21.86
C HIS A 93 8.93 -1.19 -20.63
N GLU A 94 8.10 -0.57 -19.79
CA GLU A 94 8.57 -0.01 -18.53
C GLU A 94 9.00 -1.16 -17.59
N ASN A 95 10.19 -1.04 -17.03
CA ASN A 95 10.70 -2.04 -16.07
C ASN A 95 10.06 -1.79 -14.70
N GLU A 96 9.63 -2.84 -14.02
CA GLU A 96 8.98 -2.78 -12.70
C GLU A 96 9.87 -2.07 -11.64
N ASP A 97 11.17 -2.27 -11.71
CA ASP A 97 12.13 -1.65 -10.80
C ASP A 97 12.47 -0.18 -11.11
N ARG A 98 11.95 0.38 -12.22
CA ARG A 98 12.31 1.73 -12.66
C ARG A 98 12.00 2.80 -11.61
N THR A 99 10.80 2.80 -11.08
CA THR A 99 10.37 3.77 -10.05
C THR A 99 11.23 3.63 -8.80
N ARG A 100 11.49 2.42 -8.37
CA ARG A 100 12.35 2.07 -7.25
C ARG A 100 13.81 2.53 -7.51
N PHE A 101 14.34 2.29 -8.71
CA PHE A 101 15.69 2.71 -9.10
C PHE A 101 15.89 4.23 -8.95
N PHE A 102 15.00 5.03 -9.53
CA PHE A 102 15.14 6.49 -9.47
C PHE A 102 14.93 7.05 -8.07
N ARG A 103 14.09 6.43 -7.25
CA ARG A 103 13.91 6.80 -5.84
C ARG A 103 15.17 6.52 -5.03
N LEU A 104 15.76 5.34 -5.16
CA LEU A 104 17.01 4.98 -4.48
C LEU A 104 18.17 5.90 -4.87
N LEU A 105 18.24 6.34 -6.12
CA LEU A 105 19.26 7.28 -6.58
C LEU A 105 19.19 8.67 -5.92
N GLN A 106 18.07 9.05 -5.33
CA GLN A 106 17.97 10.33 -4.61
C GLN A 106 18.73 10.32 -3.28
N THR A 107 18.90 9.15 -2.68
CA THR A 107 19.45 8.98 -1.31
C THR A 107 20.68 8.08 -1.25
N HIS A 108 20.95 7.32 -2.31
CA HIS A 108 22.04 6.33 -2.38
C HIS A 108 22.94 6.56 -3.58
N SER A 109 24.20 6.09 -3.50
CA SER A 109 25.08 6.05 -4.67
C SER A 109 24.53 5.07 -5.72
N PHE A 110 24.96 5.23 -6.98
CA PHE A 110 24.59 4.29 -8.06
C PHE A 110 24.95 2.85 -7.71
N ALA A 111 26.14 2.61 -7.14
CA ALA A 111 26.59 1.28 -6.76
C ALA A 111 25.68 0.66 -5.70
N GLU A 112 25.32 1.41 -4.66
CA GLU A 112 24.42 0.96 -3.61
C GLU A 112 23.00 0.72 -4.14
N THR A 113 22.51 1.61 -5.02
CA THR A 113 21.23 1.43 -5.71
C THR A 113 21.18 0.12 -6.48
N MET A 114 22.23 -0.18 -7.27
CA MET A 114 22.31 -1.42 -8.04
C MET A 114 22.43 -2.65 -7.13
N ARG A 115 23.16 -2.55 -6.02
CA ARG A 115 23.24 -3.62 -5.03
C ARG A 115 21.87 -3.94 -4.44
N ARG A 116 21.15 -2.94 -3.95
CA ARG A 116 19.80 -3.09 -3.36
C ARG A 116 18.77 -3.66 -4.33
N LEU A 117 18.83 -3.25 -5.60
CA LEU A 117 17.98 -3.83 -6.64
C LEU A 117 18.30 -5.30 -6.89
N ASN A 118 19.59 -5.66 -6.98
CA ASN A 118 20.01 -7.04 -7.23
C ASN A 118 19.73 -7.97 -6.04
N GLU A 119 19.94 -7.49 -4.81
CA GLU A 119 19.72 -8.23 -3.58
C GLU A 119 18.27 -8.19 -3.10
N LYS A 120 17.40 -7.40 -3.77
CA LYS A 120 15.99 -7.19 -3.37
C LYS A 120 15.85 -6.79 -1.89
N TYR A 121 16.74 -5.92 -1.42
CA TYR A 121 16.72 -5.40 -0.07
C TYR A 121 15.90 -4.10 0.02
N PHE A 122 15.06 -3.98 1.03
CA PHE A 122 14.17 -2.85 1.28
C PHE A 122 14.44 -2.22 2.66
N ASP A 123 14.22 -0.92 2.78
CA ASP A 123 14.43 -0.23 4.06
C ASP A 123 13.33 -0.55 5.06
N VAL A 124 12.07 -0.64 4.58
CA VAL A 124 10.88 -0.85 5.41
C VAL A 124 9.99 -1.93 4.82
N GLY A 125 9.67 -2.96 5.61
CA GLY A 125 8.61 -3.91 5.31
C GLY A 125 7.32 -3.51 6.01
N ILE A 126 6.25 -3.23 5.25
CA ILE A 126 4.93 -2.90 5.82
C ILE A 126 4.10 -4.18 5.94
N VAL A 127 3.67 -4.45 7.17
CA VAL A 127 2.77 -5.55 7.53
C VAL A 127 1.36 -5.00 7.72
N GLY A 128 0.38 -5.61 7.08
CA GLY A 128 -1.01 -5.20 7.25
C GLY A 128 -1.99 -5.92 6.36
N TRP A 129 -3.24 -5.55 6.42
CA TRP A 129 -4.33 -6.18 5.68
C TRP A 129 -4.68 -5.42 4.40
N TRP A 130 -3.68 -5.13 3.58
CA TRP A 130 -3.82 -4.37 2.33
C TRP A 130 -4.37 -5.19 1.15
N TYR A 131 -4.42 -6.51 1.27
CA TYR A 131 -4.80 -7.48 0.23
C TYR A 131 -6.28 -7.91 0.29
N GLY A 132 -7.05 -7.46 1.28
CA GLY A 132 -8.49 -7.73 1.40
C GLY A 132 -9.32 -6.84 0.47
N GLU A 133 -10.49 -7.29 0.08
CA GLU A 133 -11.40 -6.56 -0.82
C GLU A 133 -12.16 -5.42 -0.12
N ASN A 134 -11.46 -4.62 0.70
CA ASN A 134 -12.00 -3.48 1.43
C ASN A 134 -11.31 -2.19 0.96
N TYR A 135 -12.10 -1.23 0.47
CA TYR A 135 -11.58 0.03 -0.07
C TYR A 135 -10.82 0.84 0.98
N GLY A 136 -11.38 0.93 2.20
CA GLY A 136 -10.76 1.67 3.28
C GLY A 136 -9.40 1.11 3.66
N SER A 137 -9.28 -0.21 3.79
CA SER A 137 -8.01 -0.88 4.08
C SER A 137 -6.99 -0.63 2.95
N ALA A 138 -7.39 -0.84 1.69
CA ALA A 138 -6.50 -0.62 0.55
C ALA A 138 -5.93 0.81 0.53
N LEU A 139 -6.79 1.81 0.73
CA LEU A 139 -6.41 3.23 0.72
C LEU A 139 -5.61 3.66 1.96
N THR A 140 -5.88 3.06 3.12
CA THR A 140 -5.06 3.22 4.33
C THR A 140 -3.62 2.78 4.09
N TYR A 141 -3.44 1.63 3.45
CA TYR A 141 -2.09 1.14 3.13
C TYR A 141 -1.44 1.88 1.98
N TYR A 142 -2.22 2.38 1.01
CA TYR A 142 -1.71 3.30 0.00
C TYR A 142 -1.15 4.57 0.66
N ALA A 143 -1.91 5.18 1.54
CA ALA A 143 -1.49 6.39 2.26
C ALA A 143 -0.25 6.15 3.13
N LEU A 144 -0.18 5.01 3.85
CA LEU A 144 0.99 4.67 4.66
C LEU A 144 2.22 4.41 3.79
N HIS A 145 2.06 3.68 2.69
CA HIS A 145 3.13 3.45 1.71
C HIS A 145 3.68 4.76 1.16
N GLU A 146 2.79 5.66 0.72
CA GLU A 146 3.17 6.98 0.21
C GLU A 146 3.89 7.82 1.28
N ALA A 147 3.35 7.87 2.50
CA ALA A 147 3.96 8.62 3.60
C ALA A 147 5.39 8.11 3.93
N VAL A 148 5.62 6.81 3.91
CA VAL A 148 6.95 6.23 4.14
C VAL A 148 7.88 6.45 2.94
N THR A 149 7.35 6.35 1.73
CA THR A 149 8.10 6.57 0.49
C THR A 149 8.51 8.03 0.32
N ASP A 150 7.63 8.98 0.66
CA ASP A 150 7.91 10.43 0.62
C ASP A 150 9.03 10.82 1.63
N LEU A 151 9.23 10.01 2.68
CA LEU A 151 10.38 10.16 3.59
C LEU A 151 11.70 9.59 3.03
N GLY A 152 11.68 9.03 1.82
CA GLY A 152 12.86 8.52 1.12
C GLY A 152 13.18 7.04 1.39
N TYR A 153 12.32 6.30 2.09
CA TYR A 153 12.52 4.87 2.33
C TYR A 153 12.05 4.01 1.15
N ASP A 154 12.77 2.94 0.90
CA ASP A 154 12.37 1.89 -0.03
C ASP A 154 11.46 0.88 0.70
N VAL A 155 10.23 0.69 0.18
CA VAL A 155 9.15 -0.01 0.87
C VAL A 155 8.80 -1.33 0.20
N LEU A 156 8.72 -2.41 0.99
CA LEU A 156 8.15 -3.69 0.59
C LEU A 156 6.82 -3.91 1.32
N MET A 157 5.76 -4.09 0.56
CA MET A 157 4.47 -4.53 1.12
C MET A 157 4.50 -6.03 1.33
N LEU A 158 4.35 -6.46 2.58
CA LEU A 158 4.44 -7.88 2.92
C LEU A 158 3.08 -8.56 2.67
N ASP A 159 3.08 -9.57 1.79
CA ASP A 159 1.86 -10.35 1.52
C ASP A 159 1.55 -11.27 2.69
N TRP A 160 0.30 -11.68 2.82
CA TRP A 160 -0.20 -12.55 3.87
C TRP A 160 0.51 -13.90 3.90
N PRO A 161 1.02 -14.35 5.05
CA PRO A 161 1.64 -15.67 5.16
C PRO A 161 0.60 -16.79 5.00
N LEU A 162 0.94 -17.77 4.21
CA LEU A 162 0.09 -18.92 3.92
C LEU A 162 0.26 -20.01 4.97
N LYS A 163 -0.83 -20.74 5.29
CA LYS A 163 -0.73 -21.98 6.09
C LYS A 163 0.01 -23.07 5.30
N SER A 164 -0.24 -23.15 4.00
CA SER A 164 0.42 -24.05 3.05
C SER A 164 0.40 -23.39 1.65
N ARG A 165 1.31 -23.80 0.77
CA ARG A 165 1.29 -23.30 -0.61
C ARG A 165 0.03 -23.78 -1.33
N PRO A 166 -0.77 -22.88 -1.94
CA PRO A 166 -1.95 -23.24 -2.69
C PRO A 166 -1.56 -23.99 -3.98
N ALA A 167 -2.42 -24.91 -4.41
CA ALA A 167 -2.24 -25.66 -5.64
C ALA A 167 -2.52 -24.86 -6.92
N GLY A 168 -3.04 -23.64 -6.82
CA GLY A 168 -3.48 -22.80 -7.94
C GLY A 168 -3.02 -21.35 -7.87
N PRO A 169 -3.33 -20.57 -8.91
CA PRO A 169 -3.01 -19.14 -8.96
C PRO A 169 -3.73 -18.37 -7.86
N GLN A 170 -3.17 -17.21 -7.53
CA GLN A 170 -3.80 -16.28 -6.60
C GLN A 170 -5.07 -15.70 -7.21
N ARG A 171 -6.11 -15.51 -6.38
CA ARG A 171 -7.34 -14.82 -6.83
C ARG A 171 -6.99 -13.41 -7.29
N ASP A 172 -7.40 -13.06 -8.50
CA ASP A 172 -7.28 -11.70 -9.04
C ASP A 172 -8.43 -10.85 -8.48
N THR A 173 -8.08 -9.87 -7.62
CA THR A 173 -9.02 -8.92 -7.04
C THR A 173 -8.68 -7.50 -7.46
N PHE A 174 -9.67 -6.59 -7.40
CA PHE A 174 -9.43 -5.17 -7.72
C PHE A 174 -8.33 -4.56 -6.84
N VAL A 175 -8.25 -4.94 -5.56
CA VAL A 175 -7.20 -4.49 -4.63
C VAL A 175 -5.83 -5.00 -5.05
N ARG A 176 -5.72 -6.27 -5.50
CA ARG A 176 -4.44 -6.80 -5.94
C ARG A 176 -3.96 -6.20 -7.25
N ARG A 177 -4.88 -5.90 -8.18
CA ARG A 177 -4.54 -5.14 -9.40
C ARG A 177 -4.05 -3.73 -9.07
N PHE A 178 -4.72 -3.05 -8.14
CA PHE A 178 -4.27 -1.76 -7.62
C PHE A 178 -2.88 -1.88 -6.97
N ALA A 179 -2.70 -2.81 -6.05
CA ALA A 179 -1.44 -3.03 -5.35
C ALA A 179 -0.27 -3.31 -6.30
N ALA A 180 -0.48 -4.12 -7.34
CA ALA A 180 0.56 -4.43 -8.33
C ALA A 180 1.04 -3.21 -9.13
N ARG A 181 0.19 -2.17 -9.27
CA ARG A 181 0.57 -0.92 -9.94
C ARG A 181 1.35 0.05 -9.03
N HIS A 182 1.14 -0.03 -7.73
CA HIS A 182 1.64 0.98 -6.79
C HIS A 182 2.75 0.47 -5.86
N TYR A 183 2.90 -0.84 -5.67
CA TYR A 183 3.78 -1.40 -4.65
C TYR A 183 4.83 -2.36 -5.19
N SER A 184 5.98 -2.41 -4.50
CA SER A 184 6.81 -3.61 -4.46
C SER A 184 6.20 -4.58 -3.44
N ILE A 185 5.83 -5.78 -3.88
CA ILE A 185 5.13 -6.78 -3.05
C ILE A 185 6.06 -7.95 -2.80
N SER A 186 6.08 -8.48 -1.58
CA SER A 186 6.86 -9.68 -1.26
C SER A 186 6.33 -10.91 -2.00
N ALA A 187 7.20 -11.90 -2.19
CA ALA A 187 6.72 -13.23 -2.54
C ALA A 187 5.75 -13.76 -1.46
N ARG A 188 4.87 -14.68 -1.85
CA ARG A 188 3.95 -15.34 -0.93
C ARG A 188 4.69 -16.45 -0.18
N TYR A 189 5.00 -16.18 1.07
CA TYR A 189 5.66 -17.11 1.97
C TYR A 189 4.63 -17.88 2.81
N THR A 190 4.97 -19.10 3.21
CA THR A 190 4.27 -19.78 4.31
C THR A 190 4.70 -19.19 5.65
N PHE A 191 3.93 -19.45 6.74
CA PHE A 191 4.34 -19.02 8.08
C PHE A 191 5.74 -19.51 8.48
N ALA A 192 6.16 -20.68 8.00
CA ALA A 192 7.49 -21.25 8.28
C ALA A 192 8.60 -20.51 7.49
N GLU A 193 8.31 -20.01 6.30
CA GLU A 193 9.26 -19.29 5.45
C GLU A 193 9.33 -17.80 5.76
N TYR A 194 8.29 -17.25 6.40
CA TYR A 194 8.13 -15.82 6.62
C TYR A 194 9.31 -15.16 7.36
N PRO A 195 9.98 -15.82 8.33
CA PRO A 195 11.18 -15.27 8.96
C PRO A 195 12.34 -14.95 7.99
N SER A 196 12.37 -15.54 6.76
CA SER A 196 13.38 -15.18 5.75
C SER A 196 13.32 -13.73 5.30
N LEU A 197 12.17 -13.05 5.51
CA LEU A 197 12.05 -11.61 5.25
C LEU A 197 13.00 -10.75 6.08
N ASN A 198 13.52 -11.28 7.20
CA ASN A 198 14.57 -10.60 7.98
C ASN A 198 15.84 -10.33 7.16
N ASP A 199 16.13 -11.15 6.15
CA ASP A 199 17.30 -10.99 5.26
C ASP A 199 17.07 -9.92 4.16
N HIS A 200 15.81 -9.49 3.95
CA HIS A 200 15.41 -8.61 2.84
C HIS A 200 14.89 -7.25 3.27
N VAL A 201 14.68 -7.04 4.56
CA VAL A 201 14.04 -5.83 5.11
C VAL A 201 14.85 -5.25 6.25
N GLY A 202 15.07 -3.94 6.25
CA GLY A 202 15.83 -3.25 7.31
C GLY A 202 15.07 -3.03 8.61
N GLN A 203 13.76 -2.75 8.51
CA GLN A 203 12.88 -2.56 9.65
C GLN A 203 11.44 -2.93 9.29
N PHE A 204 10.65 -3.32 10.28
CA PHE A 204 9.25 -3.71 10.10
C PHE A 204 8.31 -2.65 10.67
N LEU A 205 7.30 -2.29 9.89
CA LEU A 205 6.23 -1.37 10.25
C LEU A 205 4.90 -2.10 10.15
N VAL A 206 4.24 -2.35 11.28
CA VAL A 206 2.85 -2.81 11.25
C VAL A 206 1.93 -1.60 11.10
N GLY A 207 1.06 -1.66 10.08
CA GLY A 207 0.23 -0.53 9.70
C GLY A 207 -1.04 -0.38 10.51
N SER A 208 -1.88 0.48 10.03
CA SER A 208 -3.19 0.80 10.60
C SER A 208 -4.22 -0.31 10.35
N ASP A 209 -5.47 -0.03 10.73
CA ASP A 209 -6.61 -0.92 10.79
C ASP A 209 -6.65 -1.82 12.05
N GLN A 210 -7.70 -2.61 12.21
CA GLN A 210 -7.98 -3.38 13.43
C GLN A 210 -7.09 -4.63 13.57
N LEU A 211 -5.79 -4.49 13.32
CA LEU A 211 -4.84 -5.62 13.31
C LEU A 211 -4.56 -6.20 14.70
N TRP A 212 -4.83 -5.43 15.77
CA TRP A 212 -4.67 -5.89 17.15
C TRP A 212 -6.01 -6.26 17.78
N ASN A 213 -7.04 -6.48 16.96
CA ASN A 213 -8.32 -6.98 17.42
C ASN A 213 -8.14 -8.43 17.93
N TYR A 214 -8.66 -8.71 19.13
CA TYR A 214 -8.59 -10.04 19.74
C TYR A 214 -9.25 -11.14 18.88
N TYR A 215 -10.30 -10.81 18.13
CA TYR A 215 -10.97 -11.77 17.25
C TYR A 215 -10.07 -12.28 16.14
N ASP A 216 -9.21 -11.43 15.57
CA ASP A 216 -8.27 -11.82 14.52
C ASP A 216 -7.25 -12.82 15.05
N TYR A 217 -6.72 -12.62 16.26
CA TYR A 217 -5.87 -13.63 16.89
C TYR A 217 -6.55 -15.00 17.01
N ARG A 218 -7.84 -15.05 17.39
CA ARG A 218 -8.60 -16.30 17.47
C ARG A 218 -8.73 -17.03 16.15
N LEU A 219 -8.89 -16.29 15.05
CA LEU A 219 -9.01 -16.83 13.70
C LEU A 219 -7.67 -17.32 13.16
N LEU A 220 -6.59 -16.59 13.44
CA LEU A 220 -5.28 -16.82 12.86
C LEU A 220 -4.41 -17.76 13.69
N GLY A 221 -4.57 -17.77 15.01
CA GLY A 221 -3.76 -18.56 15.94
C GLY A 221 -2.30 -18.12 16.02
N THR A 222 -1.98 -16.87 15.61
CA THR A 222 -0.62 -16.32 15.55
C THR A 222 -0.60 -14.87 15.96
N ASN A 223 0.53 -14.37 16.45
CA ASN A 223 0.79 -12.96 16.73
C ASN A 223 1.48 -12.24 15.56
N TYR A 224 1.21 -12.63 14.33
CA TYR A 224 1.79 -12.09 13.12
C TYR A 224 1.78 -10.55 13.08
N TYR A 225 0.66 -9.92 13.40
CA TYR A 225 0.54 -8.47 13.48
C TYR A 225 1.26 -7.83 14.69
N MET A 226 1.81 -8.65 15.57
CA MET A 226 2.76 -8.20 16.62
C MET A 226 4.20 -8.55 16.25
N LEU A 227 4.46 -8.80 14.96
CA LEU A 227 5.78 -9.04 14.39
C LEU A 227 6.55 -10.15 15.11
N ASP A 228 5.88 -11.27 15.43
CA ASP A 228 6.48 -12.42 16.12
C ASP A 228 7.54 -13.15 15.27
N PHE A 229 7.48 -13.00 13.94
CA PHE A 229 8.45 -13.53 12.99
C PHE A 229 9.72 -12.66 12.86
N ALA A 230 9.65 -11.37 13.24
CA ALA A 230 10.76 -10.45 13.10
C ALA A 230 11.77 -10.67 14.23
N ASP A 231 13.04 -10.82 13.87
CA ASP A 231 14.08 -11.08 14.85
C ASP A 231 14.44 -9.84 15.71
N SER A 232 15.27 -10.03 16.70
CA SER A 232 15.66 -8.96 17.63
C SER A 232 16.64 -7.94 17.03
N ALA A 233 17.21 -8.21 15.87
CA ALA A 233 18.10 -7.27 15.19
C ALA A 233 17.32 -6.20 14.43
N HIS A 234 16.10 -6.49 14.02
CA HIS A 234 15.24 -5.57 13.27
C HIS A 234 14.47 -4.61 14.17
N LYS A 235 14.35 -3.38 13.70
CA LYS A 235 13.51 -2.37 14.34
C LYS A 235 12.03 -2.70 14.05
N LYS A 236 11.18 -2.59 15.08
CA LYS A 236 9.76 -2.88 15.04
C LYS A 236 8.97 -1.65 15.43
N ILE A 237 8.06 -1.24 14.55
CA ILE A 237 7.25 -0.03 14.72
C ILE A 237 5.80 -0.39 14.46
N SER A 238 4.85 0.21 15.19
CA SER A 238 3.44 0.22 14.82
C SER A 238 3.01 1.63 14.50
N TYR A 239 2.24 1.80 13.41
CA TYR A 239 1.64 3.09 13.07
C TYR A 239 0.12 2.98 13.02
N ALA A 240 -0.56 3.71 13.91
CA ALA A 240 -2.01 3.81 13.99
C ALA A 240 -2.72 2.44 14.05
N THR A 241 -2.08 1.40 14.61
CA THR A 241 -2.68 0.07 14.73
C THR A 241 -3.86 0.11 15.71
N SER A 242 -4.99 -0.52 15.35
CA SER A 242 -6.23 -0.42 16.11
C SER A 242 -6.57 -1.73 16.82
N PHE A 243 -7.12 -1.64 18.03
CA PHE A 243 -7.75 -2.75 18.73
C PHE A 243 -9.21 -2.94 18.32
N GLY A 244 -9.82 -1.93 17.70
CA GLY A 244 -11.21 -1.95 17.21
C GLY A 244 -12.27 -1.76 18.29
N HIS A 245 -11.98 -2.11 19.54
CA HIS A 245 -12.90 -2.06 20.67
C HIS A 245 -12.27 -1.39 21.90
N PRO A 246 -13.08 -0.77 22.78
CA PRO A 246 -12.57 -0.10 23.97
C PRO A 246 -12.07 -1.07 25.06
N VAL A 247 -12.41 -2.35 24.97
CA VAL A 247 -12.01 -3.37 25.94
C VAL A 247 -11.24 -4.49 25.25
N TYR A 248 -10.05 -4.78 25.74
CA TYR A 248 -9.22 -5.87 25.23
C TYR A 248 -9.58 -7.20 25.91
N ARG A 249 -10.29 -8.06 25.20
CA ARG A 249 -10.88 -9.31 25.74
C ARG A 249 -9.94 -10.52 25.69
N ALA A 250 -8.63 -10.33 25.52
CA ALA A 250 -7.65 -11.41 25.52
C ALA A 250 -7.51 -12.04 26.91
N THR A 251 -7.19 -13.33 26.95
CA THR A 251 -6.86 -14.03 28.21
C THR A 251 -5.54 -13.49 28.78
N GLU A 252 -5.37 -13.59 30.09
CA GLU A 252 -4.12 -13.13 30.75
C GLU A 252 -2.88 -13.88 30.22
N ALA A 253 -3.02 -15.15 29.86
CA ALA A 253 -1.95 -15.91 29.21
C ALA A 253 -1.56 -15.29 27.86
N LEU A 254 -2.53 -14.91 27.04
CA LEU A 254 -2.29 -14.26 25.75
C LEU A 254 -1.72 -12.85 25.94
N LYS A 255 -2.30 -12.04 26.85
CA LYS A 255 -1.79 -10.72 27.18
C LYS A 255 -0.32 -10.77 27.61
N LYS A 256 0.08 -11.79 28.39
CA LYS A 256 1.47 -11.98 28.80
C LYS A 256 2.40 -12.21 27.58
N VAL A 257 2.00 -13.04 26.63
CA VAL A 257 2.76 -13.26 25.39
C VAL A 257 2.87 -11.98 24.57
N GLN A 258 1.75 -11.33 24.34
CA GLN A 258 1.67 -10.11 23.53
C GLN A 258 2.40 -8.93 24.17
N ARG A 259 2.36 -8.82 25.50
CA ARG A 259 3.20 -7.87 26.26
C ARG A 259 4.68 -8.06 25.95
N GLY A 260 5.16 -9.31 25.96
CA GLY A 260 6.54 -9.64 25.63
C GLY A 260 6.92 -9.23 24.20
N LEU A 261 6.02 -9.44 23.24
CA LEU A 261 6.21 -9.03 21.86
C LEU A 261 6.25 -7.50 21.72
N LEU A 262 5.26 -6.79 22.25
CA LEU A 262 5.17 -5.32 22.14
C LEU A 262 6.29 -4.60 22.90
N GLN A 263 6.82 -5.16 24.00
CA GLN A 263 8.01 -4.64 24.66
C GLN A 263 9.27 -4.69 23.78
N SER A 264 9.27 -5.48 22.71
CA SER A 264 10.34 -5.52 21.70
C SER A 264 10.22 -4.45 20.63
N PHE A 265 9.10 -3.72 20.58
CA PHE A 265 8.90 -2.62 19.63
C PHE A 265 9.74 -1.40 20.02
N ASP A 266 10.29 -0.76 19.02
CA ASP A 266 11.07 0.47 19.18
C ASP A 266 10.17 1.70 19.31
N ALA A 267 8.99 1.69 18.64
CA ALA A 267 7.97 2.71 18.75
C ALA A 267 6.58 2.10 18.56
N VAL A 268 5.62 2.53 19.38
CA VAL A 268 4.24 2.05 19.34
C VAL A 268 3.31 3.24 19.20
N SER A 269 2.49 3.23 18.16
CA SER A 269 1.36 4.14 18.06
C SER A 269 0.07 3.40 17.68
N VAL A 270 -1.03 3.97 18.11
CA VAL A 270 -2.39 3.45 17.93
C VAL A 270 -3.31 4.53 17.41
N ARG A 271 -4.42 4.13 16.79
CA ARG A 271 -5.34 5.06 16.12
C ARG A 271 -6.33 5.73 17.09
N GLU A 272 -6.78 5.00 18.10
CA GLU A 272 -7.77 5.45 19.07
C GLU A 272 -7.20 5.59 20.50
N GLU A 273 -7.81 6.47 21.29
CA GLU A 273 -7.41 6.74 22.68
C GLU A 273 -7.56 5.48 23.57
N ASP A 274 -8.59 4.68 23.34
CA ASP A 274 -8.74 3.39 24.03
C ASP A 274 -7.54 2.48 23.79
N GLY A 275 -6.95 2.53 22.60
CA GLY A 275 -5.75 1.76 22.28
C GLY A 275 -4.55 2.17 23.12
N VAL A 276 -4.39 3.48 23.44
CA VAL A 276 -3.34 3.97 24.34
C VAL A 276 -3.54 3.38 25.74
N ARG A 277 -4.78 3.40 26.24
CA ARG A 277 -5.13 2.83 27.53
C ARG A 277 -4.87 1.32 27.58
N ILE A 278 -5.32 0.57 26.56
CA ILE A 278 -5.07 -0.88 26.46
C ILE A 278 -3.57 -1.18 26.43
N CYS A 279 -2.78 -0.45 25.66
CA CYS A 279 -1.34 -0.62 25.62
C CYS A 279 -0.71 -0.46 27.01
N ARG A 280 -1.12 0.58 27.74
CA ARG A 280 -0.57 0.88 29.07
C ARG A 280 -1.06 -0.13 30.13
N GLU A 281 -2.36 -0.36 30.24
CA GLU A 281 -2.97 -1.11 31.34
C GLU A 281 -2.93 -2.62 31.13
N ASP A 282 -3.26 -3.10 29.92
CA ASP A 282 -3.32 -4.53 29.62
C ASP A 282 -1.97 -5.08 29.13
N LEU A 283 -1.21 -4.29 28.37
CA LEU A 283 -0.01 -4.78 27.69
C LEU A 283 1.31 -4.18 28.23
N GLY A 284 1.23 -3.21 29.15
CA GLY A 284 2.39 -2.66 29.87
C GLY A 284 3.41 -1.99 28.95
N VAL A 285 2.97 -1.31 27.89
CA VAL A 285 3.78 -0.56 26.95
C VAL A 285 3.20 0.83 26.74
N GLU A 286 4.08 1.82 26.58
CA GLU A 286 3.68 3.17 26.22
C GLU A 286 3.36 3.25 24.73
N ALA A 287 2.24 3.87 24.39
CA ALA A 287 1.80 4.12 23.03
C ALA A 287 1.39 5.58 22.84
N VAL A 288 1.49 6.07 21.61
CA VAL A 288 1.04 7.42 21.24
C VAL A 288 -0.15 7.28 20.31
N GLN A 289 -1.21 8.08 20.55
CA GLN A 289 -2.32 8.17 19.61
C GLN A 289 -1.88 9.03 18.42
N VAL A 290 -2.13 8.51 17.20
CA VAL A 290 -1.86 9.19 15.93
C VAL A 290 -3.07 9.05 15.00
N CYS A 291 -3.20 9.93 13.99
CA CYS A 291 -4.28 9.84 13.02
C CYS A 291 -4.12 8.63 12.08
N ASP A 292 -5.22 8.23 11.47
CA ASP A 292 -5.20 7.21 10.41
C ASP A 292 -4.28 7.66 9.26
N PRO A 293 -3.53 6.74 8.63
CA PRO A 293 -2.62 7.06 7.52
C PRO A 293 -3.26 7.85 6.38
N VAL A 294 -4.57 7.71 6.11
CA VAL A 294 -5.24 8.44 5.03
C VAL A 294 -5.12 9.96 5.19
N PHE A 295 -4.97 10.45 6.41
CA PHE A 295 -4.75 11.87 6.69
C PHE A 295 -3.29 12.31 6.57
N LEU A 296 -2.32 11.39 6.41
CA LEU A 296 -0.93 11.72 6.09
C LEU A 296 -0.72 11.97 4.59
N CYS A 297 -1.62 11.43 3.78
CA CYS A 297 -1.53 11.52 2.34
C CYS A 297 -2.26 12.79 1.86
N PRO A 298 -1.63 13.65 1.06
CA PRO A 298 -2.30 14.81 0.48
C PRO A 298 -3.51 14.41 -0.35
N ALA A 299 -4.62 15.17 -0.22
CA ALA A 299 -5.86 14.90 -0.96
C ALA A 299 -5.65 14.86 -2.48
N GLU A 300 -4.68 15.60 -3.00
CA GLU A 300 -4.32 15.66 -4.41
C GLU A 300 -3.85 14.30 -4.95
N LYS A 301 -3.19 13.47 -4.14
CA LYS A 301 -2.81 12.10 -4.55
C LYS A 301 -4.04 11.22 -4.77
N PHE A 302 -5.03 11.31 -3.87
CA PHE A 302 -6.30 10.58 -4.04
C PHE A 302 -7.13 11.13 -5.21
N LEU A 303 -7.14 12.45 -5.41
CA LEU A 303 -7.81 13.07 -6.56
C LEU A 303 -7.13 12.68 -7.89
N SER A 304 -5.82 12.52 -7.91
CA SER A 304 -5.10 12.01 -9.08
C SER A 304 -5.51 10.59 -9.42
N LEU A 305 -5.64 9.70 -8.42
CA LEU A 305 -6.18 8.35 -8.62
C LEU A 305 -7.63 8.39 -9.13
N ALA A 306 -8.48 9.22 -8.51
CA ALA A 306 -9.88 9.40 -8.92
C ALA A 306 -10.03 9.90 -10.38
N ALA A 307 -9.07 10.68 -10.87
CA ALA A 307 -9.07 11.18 -12.25
C ALA A 307 -8.73 10.10 -13.30
N GLU A 308 -8.15 8.97 -12.88
CA GLU A 308 -7.91 7.82 -13.76
C GLU A 308 -9.20 7.04 -14.06
N ALA A 309 -10.24 7.23 -13.25
CA ALA A 309 -11.50 6.50 -13.36
C ALA A 309 -12.50 7.18 -14.31
N HIS A 310 -13.20 6.35 -15.08
CA HIS A 310 -14.40 6.77 -15.81
C HIS A 310 -15.64 6.33 -15.04
N ILE A 311 -16.36 7.30 -14.42
CA ILE A 311 -17.69 7.05 -13.87
C ILE A 311 -18.73 7.75 -14.75
N GLU A 312 -19.70 6.99 -15.22
CA GLU A 312 -20.80 7.47 -16.06
C GLU A 312 -21.89 8.13 -15.20
N TYR A 313 -21.55 9.25 -14.55
CA TYR A 313 -22.52 10.01 -13.79
C TYR A 313 -22.15 11.49 -13.73
N GLY A 314 -23.04 12.35 -14.18
CA GLY A 314 -22.80 13.81 -14.28
C GLY A 314 -23.74 14.67 -13.41
N GLY A 315 -24.67 14.07 -12.64
CA GLY A 315 -25.64 14.77 -11.81
C GLY A 315 -25.18 14.98 -10.36
N ALA A 316 -26.01 15.66 -9.57
CA ALA A 316 -25.84 15.76 -8.13
C ALA A 316 -26.41 14.50 -7.44
N TYR A 317 -25.67 13.86 -6.55
CA TYR A 317 -26.09 12.62 -5.90
C TYR A 317 -25.70 12.56 -4.42
N LEU A 318 -26.49 11.77 -3.69
CA LEU A 318 -26.13 11.24 -2.39
C LEU A 318 -25.38 9.92 -2.59
N LEU A 319 -24.15 9.87 -2.14
CA LEU A 319 -23.37 8.64 -2.08
C LEU A 319 -23.58 7.93 -0.76
N ALA A 320 -24.04 6.68 -0.80
CA ALA A 320 -24.08 5.82 0.38
C ALA A 320 -22.97 4.75 0.27
N TYR A 321 -22.03 4.73 1.22
CA TYR A 321 -21.05 3.65 1.33
C TYR A 321 -21.35 2.82 2.57
N ILE A 322 -21.90 1.62 2.36
CA ILE A 322 -22.51 0.80 3.42
C ILE A 322 -21.81 -0.55 3.54
N LEU A 323 -21.31 -0.85 4.74
CA LEU A 323 -20.61 -2.10 5.06
C LEU A 323 -21.56 -3.18 5.63
N THR A 324 -22.68 -2.77 6.22
CA THR A 324 -23.68 -3.68 6.83
C THR A 324 -25.07 -3.33 6.30
N PRO A 325 -25.40 -3.78 5.06
CA PRO A 325 -26.69 -3.50 4.44
C PRO A 325 -27.83 -4.21 5.17
N ASN A 326 -28.97 -3.56 5.24
CA ASN A 326 -30.26 -4.13 5.65
C ASN A 326 -31.40 -3.27 5.09
N ALA A 327 -32.64 -3.76 5.14
CA ALA A 327 -33.80 -3.09 4.57
C ALA A 327 -34.10 -1.74 5.23
N GLU A 328 -33.87 -1.61 6.53
CA GLU A 328 -34.07 -0.36 7.28
C GLU A 328 -33.11 0.75 6.79
N LYS A 329 -31.84 0.40 6.55
CA LYS A 329 -30.88 1.34 5.93
C LYS A 329 -31.28 1.69 4.51
N GLY A 330 -31.76 0.72 3.71
CA GLY A 330 -32.22 0.97 2.35
C GLY A 330 -33.34 2.03 2.34
N GLU A 331 -34.35 1.87 3.17
CA GLU A 331 -35.47 2.84 3.30
C GLU A 331 -34.99 4.20 3.81
N LEU A 332 -34.09 4.23 4.81
CA LEU A 332 -33.49 5.45 5.31
C LEU A 332 -32.75 6.22 4.20
N LEU A 333 -31.91 5.50 3.40
CA LEU A 333 -31.14 6.09 2.33
C LEU A 333 -32.04 6.68 1.22
N ARG A 334 -33.10 5.95 0.84
CA ARG A 334 -34.11 6.44 -0.11
C ARG A 334 -34.75 7.74 0.37
N ARG A 335 -35.22 7.74 1.62
CA ARG A 335 -35.83 8.93 2.24
C ARG A 335 -34.85 10.09 2.36
N ALA A 336 -33.58 9.83 2.71
CA ALA A 336 -32.56 10.86 2.80
C ALA A 336 -32.29 11.50 1.43
N ALA A 337 -32.19 10.70 0.37
CA ALA A 337 -32.01 11.19 -0.98
C ALA A 337 -33.19 12.06 -1.45
N GLU A 338 -34.42 11.62 -1.19
CA GLU A 338 -35.64 12.37 -1.49
C GLU A 338 -35.66 13.74 -0.77
N LEU A 339 -35.35 13.77 0.54
CA LEU A 339 -35.31 15.01 1.32
C LEU A 339 -34.25 16.00 0.82
N LEU A 340 -33.12 15.51 0.37
CA LEU A 340 -32.04 16.33 -0.18
C LEU A 340 -32.24 16.68 -1.66
N GLY A 341 -33.25 16.10 -2.34
CA GLY A 341 -33.45 16.26 -3.77
C GLY A 341 -32.29 15.72 -4.62
N LEU A 342 -31.64 14.65 -4.16
CA LEU A 342 -30.48 14.04 -4.79
C LEU A 342 -30.80 12.64 -5.33
N GLU A 343 -30.15 12.23 -6.41
CA GLU A 343 -30.13 10.83 -6.80
C GLU A 343 -29.35 9.99 -5.77
N LEU A 344 -29.76 8.72 -5.60
CA LEU A 344 -29.10 7.81 -4.67
C LEU A 344 -28.13 6.88 -5.42
N ILE A 345 -26.87 6.93 -5.04
CA ILE A 345 -25.85 5.96 -5.46
C ILE A 345 -25.33 5.22 -4.22
N VAL A 346 -25.43 3.89 -4.24
CA VAL A 346 -24.95 3.04 -3.15
C VAL A 346 -23.76 2.20 -3.62
N ILE A 347 -22.68 2.24 -2.87
CA ILE A 347 -21.54 1.32 -3.02
C ILE A 347 -21.48 0.42 -1.80
N LEU A 348 -21.39 -0.88 -2.04
CA LEU A 348 -21.26 -1.91 -1.01
C LEU A 348 -19.80 -2.32 -0.85
N ASP A 349 -19.46 -2.87 0.32
CA ASP A 349 -18.14 -3.44 0.55
C ASP A 349 -17.90 -4.67 -0.36
N GLY A 350 -16.72 -4.73 -0.99
CA GLY A 350 -16.36 -5.81 -1.91
C GLY A 350 -16.13 -7.18 -1.26
N GLN A 351 -16.12 -7.25 0.08
CA GLN A 351 -15.83 -8.49 0.82
C GLN A 351 -17.01 -9.45 0.92
N THR A 352 -18.22 -9.03 0.59
CA THR A 352 -19.46 -9.78 0.82
C THR A 352 -20.16 -10.10 -0.50
N ASP A 353 -21.08 -11.07 -0.48
CA ASP A 353 -21.90 -11.43 -1.65
C ASP A 353 -22.71 -10.20 -2.11
N ALA A 354 -22.30 -9.62 -3.24
CA ALA A 354 -22.89 -8.40 -3.76
C ALA A 354 -24.39 -8.56 -4.05
N GLU A 355 -24.82 -9.71 -4.54
CA GLU A 355 -26.23 -9.96 -4.88
C GLU A 355 -27.09 -10.11 -3.63
N GLU A 356 -26.58 -10.79 -2.58
CA GLU A 356 -27.29 -10.88 -1.31
C GLU A 356 -27.40 -9.51 -0.63
N ASN A 357 -26.33 -8.73 -0.64
CA ASN A 357 -26.32 -7.38 -0.06
C ASN A 357 -27.25 -6.40 -0.78
N LYS A 358 -27.36 -6.50 -2.10
CA LYS A 358 -28.35 -5.73 -2.88
C LYS A 358 -29.78 -6.08 -2.44
N ARG A 359 -30.08 -7.39 -2.33
CA ARG A 359 -31.40 -7.86 -1.89
C ARG A 359 -31.73 -7.37 -0.49
N GLN A 360 -30.77 -7.39 0.43
CA GLN A 360 -30.96 -6.93 1.81
C GLN A 360 -31.29 -5.45 1.91
N LEU A 361 -30.76 -4.61 1.01
CA LEU A 361 -31.10 -3.19 0.99
C LEU A 361 -32.52 -2.90 0.48
N GLY A 362 -33.06 -3.73 -0.42
CA GLY A 362 -34.39 -3.51 -1.01
C GLY A 362 -34.47 -2.24 -1.88
N LEU A 363 -33.34 -1.79 -2.44
CA LEU A 363 -33.26 -0.65 -3.34
C LEU A 363 -33.27 -1.08 -4.81
N PRO A 364 -33.67 -0.19 -5.74
CA PRO A 364 -33.56 -0.42 -7.19
C PRO A 364 -32.12 -0.78 -7.60
N GLU A 365 -31.97 -1.70 -8.56
CA GLU A 365 -30.65 -2.14 -9.02
C GLU A 365 -29.79 -1.01 -9.56
N GLU A 366 -30.41 -0.05 -10.25
CA GLU A 366 -29.76 1.12 -10.82
C GLU A 366 -29.15 2.05 -9.77
N SER A 367 -29.59 1.97 -8.51
CA SER A 367 -29.00 2.74 -7.41
C SER A 367 -27.76 2.09 -6.82
N VAL A 368 -27.54 0.79 -7.05
CA VAL A 368 -26.46 0.05 -6.41
C VAL A 368 -25.34 -0.24 -7.40
N ARG A 369 -24.13 0.19 -7.06
CA ARG A 369 -22.92 -0.05 -7.85
C ARG A 369 -22.14 -1.23 -7.28
N THR A 370 -21.83 -2.22 -8.13
CA THR A 370 -21.01 -3.39 -7.80
C THR A 370 -19.80 -3.46 -8.71
N GLY A 371 -18.75 -4.17 -8.30
CA GLY A 371 -17.52 -4.29 -9.09
C GLY A 371 -16.72 -2.99 -9.21
N VAL A 372 -16.99 -2.01 -8.34
CA VAL A 372 -16.32 -0.70 -8.32
C VAL A 372 -14.84 -0.89 -7.97
N GLY A 373 -13.93 -0.33 -8.77
CA GLY A 373 -12.50 -0.27 -8.49
C GLY A 373 -12.15 0.80 -7.45
N ILE A 374 -10.89 0.85 -7.03
CA ILE A 374 -10.42 1.84 -6.04
C ILE A 374 -10.50 3.25 -6.60
N GLU A 375 -10.07 3.44 -7.83
CA GLU A 375 -10.08 4.72 -8.53
C GLU A 375 -11.53 5.23 -8.74
N GLU A 376 -12.43 4.33 -9.10
CA GLU A 376 -13.86 4.64 -9.26
C GLU A 376 -14.50 4.99 -7.91
N TRP A 377 -14.18 4.24 -6.84
CA TRP A 377 -14.65 4.53 -5.49
C TRP A 377 -14.23 5.94 -5.05
N LEU A 378 -12.95 6.31 -5.27
CA LEU A 378 -12.47 7.66 -5.01
C LEU A 378 -13.17 8.72 -5.87
N ALA A 379 -13.44 8.42 -7.14
CA ALA A 379 -14.16 9.31 -8.03
C ALA A 379 -15.61 9.56 -7.55
N TYR A 380 -16.32 8.50 -7.12
CA TYR A 380 -17.65 8.66 -6.52
C TYR A 380 -17.61 9.50 -5.25
N PHE A 381 -16.67 9.26 -4.33
CA PHE A 381 -16.54 10.07 -3.13
C PHE A 381 -16.21 11.54 -3.44
N SER A 382 -15.26 11.77 -4.34
CA SER A 382 -14.81 13.14 -4.66
C SER A 382 -15.88 13.99 -5.35
N ARG A 383 -16.84 13.38 -6.06
CA ARG A 383 -17.92 14.09 -6.79
C ARG A 383 -19.26 14.10 -6.06
N ALA A 384 -19.42 13.35 -4.97
CA ALA A 384 -20.66 13.30 -4.21
C ALA A 384 -21.07 14.69 -3.69
N SER A 385 -22.37 14.99 -3.73
CA SER A 385 -22.94 16.19 -3.11
C SER A 385 -23.14 16.00 -1.60
N TYR A 386 -23.53 14.80 -1.20
CA TYR A 386 -23.69 14.38 0.18
C TYR A 386 -23.24 12.94 0.36
N VAL A 387 -22.72 12.57 1.54
CA VAL A 387 -22.30 11.19 1.85
C VAL A 387 -23.04 10.67 3.08
N VAL A 388 -23.59 9.46 2.99
CA VAL A 388 -24.07 8.69 4.15
C VAL A 388 -23.27 7.40 4.24
N THR A 389 -22.69 7.12 5.40
CA THR A 389 -21.83 5.93 5.53
C THR A 389 -21.84 5.33 6.93
N ASP A 390 -21.73 4.00 7.03
CA ASP A 390 -21.45 3.28 8.27
C ASP A 390 -19.98 2.82 8.37
N SER A 391 -19.14 3.34 7.47
CA SER A 391 -17.72 3.02 7.37
C SER A 391 -16.85 4.12 8.01
N PHE A 392 -15.89 3.72 8.83
CA PHE A 392 -14.88 4.65 9.34
C PHE A 392 -14.11 5.34 8.20
N HIS A 393 -13.66 4.59 7.20
CA HIS A 393 -12.94 5.18 6.07
C HIS A 393 -13.87 5.98 5.16
N GLY A 394 -15.14 5.59 5.04
CA GLY A 394 -16.15 6.43 4.38
C GLY A 394 -16.24 7.81 5.03
N THR A 395 -16.23 7.85 6.37
CA THR A 395 -16.17 9.11 7.13
C THR A 395 -14.88 9.88 6.88
N CYS A 396 -13.72 9.19 6.92
CA CYS A 396 -12.43 9.82 6.64
C CYS A 396 -12.38 10.47 5.25
N PHE A 397 -12.84 9.76 4.20
CA PHE A 397 -12.83 10.29 2.84
C PHE A 397 -13.89 11.37 2.61
N SER A 398 -15.02 11.35 3.36
CA SER A 398 -15.94 12.48 3.39
C SER A 398 -15.25 13.74 3.89
N ILE A 399 -14.43 13.63 4.94
CA ILE A 399 -13.65 14.74 5.49
C ILE A 399 -12.56 15.19 4.51
N ILE A 400 -11.76 14.25 3.96
CA ILE A 400 -10.67 14.53 3.01
C ILE A 400 -11.18 15.28 1.77
N PHE A 401 -12.33 14.87 1.23
CA PHE A 401 -12.93 15.50 0.06
C PHE A 401 -13.93 16.63 0.40
N ARG A 402 -13.97 17.07 1.66
CA ARG A 402 -14.80 18.21 2.14
C ARG A 402 -16.28 18.03 1.80
N LYS A 403 -16.83 16.84 2.05
CA LYS A 403 -18.24 16.53 1.78
C LYS A 403 -19.11 16.83 2.96
N GLN A 404 -20.35 17.25 2.68
CA GLN A 404 -21.40 17.17 3.69
C GLN A 404 -21.70 15.70 3.92
N PHE A 405 -21.83 15.27 5.18
CA PHE A 405 -21.98 13.85 5.46
C PHE A 405 -22.73 13.55 6.74
N ALA A 406 -23.30 12.35 6.81
CA ALA A 406 -23.81 11.74 8.02
C ALA A 406 -23.17 10.34 8.21
N CYS A 407 -22.78 10.06 9.44
CA CYS A 407 -22.15 8.80 9.84
C CYS A 407 -23.15 7.95 10.65
N LEU A 408 -23.38 6.70 10.23
CA LEU A 408 -24.20 5.73 10.92
C LEU A 408 -23.29 4.84 11.79
N LEU A 409 -23.26 5.08 13.10
CA LEU A 409 -22.39 4.35 14.02
C LEU A 409 -22.88 2.91 14.23
N ASN A 410 -21.95 1.96 14.19
CA ASN A 410 -22.22 0.56 14.46
C ASN A 410 -21.35 0.03 15.60
N ARG A 411 -21.93 -0.12 16.79
CA ARG A 411 -21.23 -0.59 18.01
C ARG A 411 -20.61 -1.98 17.84
N ALA A 412 -21.23 -2.84 17.04
CA ALA A 412 -20.70 -4.19 16.80
C ALA A 412 -19.38 -4.17 16.00
N ARG A 413 -19.15 -3.15 15.21
CA ARG A 413 -17.90 -2.96 14.43
C ARG A 413 -16.87 -2.09 15.16
N GLY A 414 -17.18 -1.61 16.38
CA GLY A 414 -16.33 -0.73 17.18
C GLY A 414 -16.50 0.74 16.83
N ILE A 415 -16.82 1.58 17.80
CA ILE A 415 -17.09 3.02 17.63
C ILE A 415 -15.94 3.91 18.10
N SER A 416 -15.02 3.40 18.94
CA SER A 416 -13.96 4.20 19.56
C SER A 416 -13.14 5.04 18.56
N ARG A 417 -12.89 4.51 17.37
CA ARG A 417 -12.17 5.24 16.31
C ARG A 417 -12.99 6.41 15.73
N PHE A 418 -14.32 6.25 15.63
CA PHE A 418 -15.21 7.35 15.23
C PHE A 418 -15.27 8.42 16.31
N GLU A 419 -15.44 8.01 17.58
CA GLU A 419 -15.48 8.93 18.73
C GLU A 419 -14.18 9.72 18.81
N THR A 420 -13.02 9.07 18.65
CA THR A 420 -11.71 9.74 18.63
C THR A 420 -11.61 10.74 17.47
N LEU A 421 -11.98 10.35 16.24
CA LEU A 421 -11.87 11.22 15.07
C LEU A 421 -12.85 12.38 15.12
N LEU A 422 -14.14 12.07 15.30
CA LEU A 422 -15.20 13.07 15.28
C LEU A 422 -15.11 14.01 16.48
N GLY A 423 -14.75 13.48 17.66
CA GLY A 423 -14.54 14.29 18.86
C GLY A 423 -13.41 15.31 18.69
N LYS A 424 -12.28 14.89 18.11
CA LYS A 424 -11.16 15.83 17.83
C LYS A 424 -11.52 16.92 16.83
N LEU A 425 -12.37 16.61 15.87
CA LEU A 425 -12.78 17.53 14.82
C LEU A 425 -14.07 18.30 15.13
N HIS A 426 -14.67 18.06 16.31
CA HIS A 426 -15.98 18.63 16.72
C HIS A 426 -17.12 18.32 15.74
N LEU A 427 -17.11 17.08 15.21
CA LEU A 427 -18.07 16.57 14.22
C LEU A 427 -19.00 15.49 14.78
N GLU A 428 -19.10 15.33 16.11
CA GLU A 428 -19.95 14.33 16.76
C GLU A 428 -21.42 14.48 16.35
N GLY A 429 -21.84 15.71 16.08
CA GLY A 429 -23.19 16.03 15.61
C GLY A 429 -23.54 15.45 14.23
N ASN A 430 -22.55 15.01 13.43
CA ASN A 430 -22.76 14.38 12.13
C ASN A 430 -22.85 12.84 12.23
N ALA A 431 -22.84 12.28 13.46
CA ALA A 431 -22.96 10.87 13.72
C ALA A 431 -24.21 10.51 14.49
N VAL A 432 -24.83 9.39 14.11
CA VAL A 432 -26.02 8.86 14.77
C VAL A 432 -25.83 7.39 15.08
N GLU A 433 -26.39 6.92 16.22
CA GLU A 433 -26.40 5.51 16.59
C GLU A 433 -27.69 4.82 16.14
N ARG A 434 -28.83 5.50 16.30
CA ARG A 434 -30.14 5.04 15.80
C ARG A 434 -30.42 5.70 14.46
N LEU A 435 -30.93 4.94 13.54
CA LEU A 435 -31.16 5.41 12.16
C LEU A 435 -32.15 6.57 12.09
N GLU A 436 -33.20 6.55 12.95
CA GLU A 436 -34.21 7.61 13.03
C GLU A 436 -33.63 8.97 13.43
N GLU A 437 -32.56 8.97 14.23
CA GLU A 437 -31.90 10.20 14.67
C GLU A 437 -31.37 11.05 13.50
N LEU A 438 -31.13 10.42 12.34
CA LEU A 438 -30.74 11.14 11.13
C LEU A 438 -31.74 12.25 10.77
N PHE A 439 -33.04 11.97 10.99
CA PHE A 439 -34.14 12.87 10.73
C PHE A 439 -34.56 13.63 11.99
N GLU A 440 -34.65 12.96 13.15
CA GLU A 440 -35.05 13.57 14.43
C GLU A 440 -34.15 14.72 14.86
N LYS A 441 -32.84 14.59 14.60
CA LYS A 441 -31.80 15.57 14.94
C LYS A 441 -31.41 16.48 13.77
N ASP A 442 -32.12 16.36 12.66
CA ASP A 442 -31.88 17.12 11.42
C ASP A 442 -30.40 17.08 10.95
N VAL A 443 -29.81 15.92 11.03
CA VAL A 443 -28.36 15.73 10.71
C VAL A 443 -28.09 15.99 9.24
N LEU A 444 -29.04 15.67 8.35
CA LEU A 444 -28.89 15.86 6.90
C LEU A 444 -28.67 17.33 6.50
N HIS A 445 -29.23 18.27 7.25
CA HIS A 445 -29.08 19.70 6.97
C HIS A 445 -28.00 20.37 7.85
N ARG A 446 -27.33 19.61 8.71
CA ARG A 446 -26.26 20.14 9.56
C ARG A 446 -25.00 20.37 8.71
N PRO A 447 -24.57 21.62 8.54
CA PRO A 447 -23.39 21.89 7.71
C PRO A 447 -22.11 21.48 8.45
N VAL A 448 -21.17 20.90 7.71
CA VAL A 448 -19.79 20.72 8.16
C VAL A 448 -19.03 22.01 7.83
N ASP A 449 -18.56 22.70 8.87
CA ASP A 449 -17.69 23.88 8.70
C ASP A 449 -16.22 23.44 8.53
N TYR A 450 -15.81 23.26 7.31
CA TYR A 450 -14.43 22.87 6.99
C TYR A 450 -13.40 23.95 7.33
N SER A 451 -13.80 25.22 7.49
CA SER A 451 -12.86 26.26 7.94
C SER A 451 -12.41 26.05 9.38
N ALA A 452 -13.25 25.43 10.22
CA ALA A 452 -12.93 25.05 11.59
C ALA A 452 -12.22 23.66 11.65
N VAL A 453 -12.62 22.71 10.79
CA VAL A 453 -12.08 21.34 10.77
C VAL A 453 -10.64 21.28 10.26
N GLU A 454 -10.32 21.98 9.17
CA GLU A 454 -9.03 21.86 8.50
C GLU A 454 -7.81 22.24 9.33
N PRO A 455 -7.82 23.31 10.13
CA PRO A 455 -6.67 23.63 10.98
C PRO A 455 -6.38 22.54 11.99
N VAL A 456 -7.41 21.95 12.59
CA VAL A 456 -7.28 20.86 13.58
C VAL A 456 -6.76 19.59 12.90
N LEU A 457 -7.35 19.21 11.77
CA LEU A 457 -6.93 18.04 11.00
C LEU A 457 -5.48 18.14 10.54
N ARG A 458 -5.08 19.31 10.05
CA ARG A 458 -3.70 19.59 9.63
C ARG A 458 -2.72 19.45 10.78
N ALA A 459 -3.02 20.02 11.95
CA ALA A 459 -2.16 19.91 13.12
C ALA A 459 -2.01 18.44 13.58
N GLU A 460 -3.10 17.66 13.58
CA GLU A 460 -3.06 16.22 13.89
C GLU A 460 -2.26 15.43 12.86
N ALA A 461 -2.39 15.73 11.57
CA ALA A 461 -1.63 15.09 10.50
C ALA A 461 -0.13 15.41 10.60
N GLU A 462 0.23 16.68 10.80
CA GLU A 462 1.63 17.12 10.98
C GLU A 462 2.27 16.46 12.21
N ARG A 463 1.58 16.43 13.35
CA ARG A 463 2.02 15.75 14.58
C ARG A 463 2.27 14.26 14.34
N SER A 464 1.35 13.62 13.64
CA SER A 464 1.40 12.18 13.35
C SER A 464 2.48 11.84 12.32
N ALA A 465 2.66 12.68 11.29
CA ALA A 465 3.74 12.55 10.31
C ALA A 465 5.13 12.74 10.97
N ALA A 466 5.26 13.72 11.85
CA ALA A 466 6.48 13.94 12.62
C ALA A 466 6.81 12.75 13.53
N TRP A 467 5.79 12.16 14.16
CA TRP A 467 5.97 10.94 14.95
C TRP A 467 6.47 9.77 14.09
N LEU A 468 5.86 9.52 12.93
CA LEU A 468 6.26 8.46 11.99
C LEU A 468 7.70 8.65 11.51
N LYS A 469 8.03 9.87 11.06
CA LYS A 469 9.39 10.25 10.64
C LYS A 469 10.41 9.96 11.73
N ASN A 470 10.14 10.39 12.96
CA ASN A 470 11.04 10.19 14.10
C ASN A 470 11.16 8.70 14.47
N ALA A 471 10.05 7.94 14.44
CA ALA A 471 10.07 6.51 14.70
C ALA A 471 10.91 5.74 13.67
N LEU A 472 10.78 6.07 12.38
CA LEU A 472 11.55 5.47 11.30
C LEU A 472 13.04 5.85 11.35
N ALA A 473 13.38 7.09 11.70
CA ALA A 473 14.76 7.58 11.77
C ALA A 473 15.50 7.17 13.04
N ALA A 474 14.79 6.93 14.15
CA ALA A 474 15.40 6.60 15.42
C ALA A 474 16.28 5.34 15.34
N LYS A 475 17.39 5.34 16.06
CA LYS A 475 18.21 4.12 16.19
C LYS A 475 17.42 3.05 16.94
N LYS A 476 17.60 1.79 16.52
CA LYS A 476 17.01 0.65 17.22
C LYS A 476 17.35 0.67 18.71
N LYS A 477 16.35 0.50 19.57
CA LYS A 477 16.54 0.33 20.99
C LYS A 477 17.37 -0.93 21.23
N ARG A 478 18.44 -0.82 22.02
CA ARG A 478 19.18 -2.01 22.41
C ARG A 478 18.26 -2.92 23.22
N PRO A 479 18.21 -4.23 22.96
CA PRO A 479 17.43 -5.14 23.79
C PRO A 479 17.81 -4.91 25.26
N ARG A 480 16.83 -4.76 26.15
CA ARG A 480 17.11 -4.82 27.60
C ARG A 480 17.73 -6.17 27.85
N GLU A 481 19.02 -6.18 28.24
CA GLU A 481 19.68 -7.44 28.61
C GLU A 481 18.85 -8.08 29.72
N SER A 482 18.33 -9.29 29.45
CA SER A 482 17.63 -10.02 30.50
C SER A 482 18.56 -10.20 31.71
N PHE A 483 18.04 -10.10 32.92
CA PHE A 483 18.78 -10.23 34.17
C PHE A 483 19.78 -11.43 34.16
N PRO A 484 19.44 -12.61 33.62
CA PRO A 484 20.41 -13.71 33.49
C PRO A 484 21.60 -13.40 32.58
N LYS A 485 21.42 -12.67 31.47
CA LYS A 485 22.56 -12.28 30.59
C LYS A 485 23.44 -11.19 31.20
N LYS A 486 22.88 -10.27 32.00
CA LYS A 486 23.66 -9.30 32.77
C LYS A 486 24.52 -9.97 33.84
N VAL A 487 23.95 -10.90 34.59
CA VAL A 487 24.66 -11.69 35.59
C VAL A 487 25.76 -12.55 34.95
N TYR A 488 25.49 -13.16 33.80
CA TYR A 488 26.49 -13.93 33.06
C TYR A 488 27.66 -13.07 32.55
N LYS A 489 27.42 -11.87 32.05
CA LYS A 489 28.49 -10.94 31.62
C LYS A 489 29.35 -10.48 32.81
N LEU A 490 28.73 -10.19 33.95
CA LEU A 490 29.44 -9.87 35.19
C LEU A 490 30.20 -11.08 35.75
N ALA A 491 29.55 -12.24 35.81
CA ALA A 491 30.16 -13.49 36.26
C ALA A 491 31.35 -13.91 35.36
N LYS A 492 31.30 -13.62 34.04
CA LYS A 492 32.37 -13.90 33.10
C LYS A 492 33.70 -13.22 33.46
N LYS A 493 33.66 -12.08 34.18
CA LYS A 493 34.87 -11.40 34.66
C LYS A 493 35.50 -12.06 35.91
N PHE A 494 34.70 -12.73 36.75
CA PHE A 494 35.15 -13.16 38.10
C PHE A 494 35.05 -14.68 38.33
N VAL A 495 34.58 -15.47 37.38
CA VAL A 495 34.36 -16.92 37.54
C VAL A 495 35.45 -17.72 36.82
N PRO A 496 36.09 -18.72 37.48
CA PRO A 496 37.08 -19.60 36.85
C PRO A 496 36.54 -20.43 35.69
N ALA A 497 37.42 -20.78 34.74
CA ALA A 497 37.08 -21.43 33.49
C ALA A 497 36.19 -22.71 33.59
N PRO A 498 36.33 -23.60 34.59
CA PRO A 498 35.48 -24.79 34.74
C PRO A 498 33.99 -24.43 34.98
N VAL A 499 33.73 -23.41 35.82
CA VAL A 499 32.36 -22.99 36.18
C VAL A 499 31.69 -22.24 35.02
N LYS A 500 32.46 -21.58 34.16
CA LYS A 500 31.96 -20.95 32.94
C LYS A 500 31.31 -21.97 31.95
N ARG A 501 31.83 -23.21 31.90
CA ARG A 501 31.28 -24.29 31.08
C ARG A 501 29.92 -24.78 31.58
N VAL A 502 29.71 -24.84 32.88
CA VAL A 502 28.45 -25.29 33.50
C VAL A 502 27.39 -24.20 33.33
N LEU A 503 27.70 -22.93 33.56
CA LEU A 503 26.79 -21.81 33.37
C LEU A 503 26.34 -21.65 31.90
N LYS A 504 27.20 -21.97 30.93
CA LYS A 504 26.85 -21.95 29.50
C LYS A 504 25.89 -23.07 29.06
N LYS A 505 25.83 -24.18 29.83
CA LYS A 505 24.87 -25.27 29.62
C LYS A 505 23.49 -25.01 30.25
N ILE A 506 23.42 -24.22 31.32
CA ILE A 506 22.18 -23.91 32.04
C ILE A 506 21.42 -22.74 31.34
N LEU A 507 22.11 -21.89 30.55
CA LEU A 507 21.58 -20.67 29.93
C LEU A 507 21.32 -20.85 28.40
N ARG A 508 21.45 -22.07 27.88
CA ARG A 508 20.93 -22.51 26.56
C ARG A 508 19.57 -23.17 26.75
#